data_0697e41d0a5aaea1ebc900f551926a5c
#
_entry.id   0697e41d0a5aaea1ebc900f551926a5c
#
_cell.length_a   1.000
_cell.length_b   1.000
_cell.length_c   1.000
_cell.angle_alpha   90.00
_cell.angle_beta   90.00
_cell.angle_gamma   90.00
#
_symmetry.space_group_name_H-M   'P 1'
#
loop_
_entity.id
_entity.type
_entity.pdbx_description
1 polymer ?
#
loop_
_entity_poly.entity_id
_entity_poly.type
_entity_poly.pdbx_seq_one_letter_code
_entity_poly.pdbx_strand_id
1 'polypeptide(L)'
;MENMLEVKNLSISFGGLRAVSEFDMNIGKGQLYGLIGPNGAGKTTIFNLLTGVYKPDEGIVKLDGQDITGKKTIDINKAGIARTFQNIRLFSQMSVLDNVKVGLHNHHHYNTLEGILRLPHYRKVEKEMNERAMELLKVFDLEKDAEYLASNLPYGQQRKLEIARALATDGNDQLCA
;
A
#
# COMPACT_ATOMS: atom_id res chain seq x y z
N MET A 1 -25.00 3.27 -0.32
CA MET A 1 -23.71 2.58 -0.56
C MET A 1 -22.80 3.01 0.57
N GLU A 2 -22.16 2.07 1.22
CA GLU A 2 -21.21 2.38 2.28
C GLU A 2 -19.95 2.99 1.65
N ASN A 3 -19.59 4.20 2.04
CA ASN A 3 -18.39 4.88 1.52
C ASN A 3 -17.16 4.29 2.21
N MET A 4 -16.25 3.74 1.43
CA MET A 4 -14.96 3.26 1.92
C MET A 4 -14.00 4.41 2.18
N LEU A 5 -13.88 5.36 1.23
CA LEU A 5 -13.07 6.57 1.38
C LEU A 5 -13.93 7.80 1.19
N GLU A 6 -13.85 8.72 2.14
CA GLU A 6 -14.56 10.01 2.12
C GLU A 6 -13.54 11.13 2.32
N VAL A 7 -13.49 12.06 1.36
CA VAL A 7 -12.62 13.24 1.39
C VAL A 7 -13.49 14.47 1.27
N LYS A 8 -13.32 15.44 2.17
CA LYS A 8 -14.09 16.69 2.18
C LYS A 8 -13.20 17.90 2.36
N ASN A 9 -13.37 18.89 1.48
CA ASN A 9 -12.69 20.19 1.49
C ASN A 9 -11.17 20.10 1.61
N LEU A 10 -10.55 19.06 1.05
CA LEU A 10 -9.12 18.82 1.23
C LEU A 10 -8.31 19.89 0.50
N SER A 11 -7.44 20.59 1.23
CA SER A 11 -6.64 21.68 0.70
C SER A 11 -5.20 21.64 1.24
N ILE A 12 -4.25 22.07 0.40
CA ILE A 12 -2.85 22.26 0.80
C ILE A 12 -2.19 23.35 -0.04
N SER A 13 -1.32 24.13 0.60
CA SER A 13 -0.52 25.16 -0.02
C SER A 13 0.98 24.94 0.21
N PHE A 14 1.81 25.29 -0.76
CA PHE A 14 3.27 25.26 -0.68
C PHE A 14 3.84 26.63 -1.02
N GLY A 15 4.51 27.28 -0.07
CA GLY A 15 5.17 28.57 -0.31
C GLY A 15 4.23 29.63 -0.89
N GLY A 16 2.96 29.65 -0.45
CA GLY A 16 1.94 30.59 -0.94
C GLY A 16 1.18 30.15 -2.20
N LEU A 17 1.62 29.07 -2.86
CA LEU A 17 0.88 28.46 -3.98
C LEU A 17 -0.08 27.41 -3.45
N ARG A 18 -1.38 27.58 -3.69
CA ARG A 18 -2.41 26.58 -3.36
C ARG A 18 -2.37 25.46 -4.39
N ALA A 19 -1.82 24.32 -4.01
CA ALA A 19 -1.63 23.16 -4.90
C ALA A 19 -2.87 22.28 -5.03
N VAL A 20 -3.69 22.22 -3.98
CA VAL A 20 -5.02 21.57 -3.97
C VAL A 20 -5.97 22.50 -3.22
N SER A 21 -7.17 22.71 -3.75
CA SER A 21 -8.18 23.58 -3.19
C SER A 21 -9.53 22.85 -3.13
N GLU A 22 -10.08 22.75 -1.93
CA GLU A 22 -11.45 22.27 -1.68
C GLU A 22 -11.79 20.96 -2.42
N PHE A 23 -10.84 20.02 -2.42
CA PHE A 23 -11.02 18.74 -3.13
C PHE A 23 -11.94 17.81 -2.34
N ASP A 24 -13.00 17.36 -3.02
CA ASP A 24 -13.96 16.38 -2.52
C ASP A 24 -13.89 15.09 -3.33
N MET A 25 -13.98 13.94 -2.65
CA MET A 25 -14.02 12.65 -3.27
C MET A 25 -14.72 11.63 -2.37
N ASN A 26 -15.54 10.76 -2.96
CA ASN A 26 -16.15 9.63 -2.28
C ASN A 26 -15.95 8.37 -3.10
N ILE A 27 -15.40 7.32 -2.49
CA ILE A 27 -15.20 6.02 -3.12
C ILE A 27 -15.95 4.98 -2.31
N GLY A 28 -16.84 4.23 -2.97
CA GLY A 28 -17.53 3.08 -2.39
C GLY A 28 -16.65 1.82 -2.42
N LYS A 29 -17.01 0.87 -1.58
CA LYS A 29 -16.31 -0.43 -1.52
C LYS A 29 -16.38 -1.15 -2.88
N GLY A 30 -15.23 -1.67 -3.34
CA GLY A 30 -15.12 -2.40 -4.62
C GLY A 30 -15.18 -1.52 -5.87
N GLN A 31 -15.14 -0.19 -5.75
CA GLN A 31 -15.13 0.71 -6.89
C GLN A 31 -13.71 0.95 -7.41
N LEU A 32 -13.59 1.02 -8.74
CA LEU A 32 -12.41 1.55 -9.42
C LEU A 32 -12.61 3.05 -9.69
N TYR A 33 -11.75 3.88 -9.14
CA TYR A 33 -11.82 5.34 -9.28
C TYR A 33 -10.59 5.90 -9.99
N GLY A 34 -10.78 6.73 -11.00
CA GLY A 34 -9.71 7.35 -11.80
C GLY A 34 -9.61 8.85 -11.54
N LEU A 35 -8.44 9.32 -11.08
CA LEU A 35 -8.13 10.75 -10.96
C LEU A 35 -7.44 11.24 -12.22
N ILE A 36 -8.15 11.99 -13.07
CA ILE A 36 -7.68 12.44 -14.37
C ILE A 36 -7.45 13.97 -14.36
N GLY A 37 -6.44 14.43 -15.07
CA GLY A 37 -6.15 15.85 -15.22
C GLY A 37 -4.77 16.09 -15.85
N PRO A 38 -4.48 17.33 -16.30
CA PRO A 38 -3.19 17.67 -16.92
C PRO A 38 -2.02 17.56 -15.94
N ASN A 39 -0.80 17.63 -16.45
CA ASN A 39 0.39 17.71 -15.60
C ASN A 39 0.34 19.01 -14.78
N GLY A 40 0.67 18.90 -13.49
CA GLY A 40 0.56 20.02 -12.54
C GLY A 40 -0.83 20.21 -11.91
N ALA A 41 -1.86 19.45 -12.27
CA ALA A 41 -3.20 19.56 -11.69
C ALA A 41 -3.33 19.04 -10.23
N GLY A 42 -2.22 18.81 -9.53
CA GLY A 42 -2.26 18.40 -8.13
C GLY A 42 -2.53 16.92 -7.87
N LYS A 43 -2.65 16.05 -8.91
CA LYS A 43 -2.95 14.61 -8.73
C LYS A 43 -2.01 13.93 -7.75
N THR A 44 -0.70 14.06 -7.96
CA THR A 44 0.33 13.48 -7.06
C THR A 44 0.23 14.07 -5.64
N THR A 45 -0.13 15.34 -5.53
CA THR A 45 -0.32 16.01 -4.23
C THR A 45 -1.52 15.42 -3.49
N ILE A 46 -2.64 15.15 -4.18
CA ILE A 46 -3.80 14.47 -3.62
C ILE A 46 -3.41 13.08 -3.11
N PHE A 47 -2.73 12.25 -3.92
CA PHE A 47 -2.22 10.96 -3.47
C PHE A 47 -1.28 11.06 -2.27
N ASN A 48 -0.42 12.08 -2.22
CA ASN A 48 0.47 12.33 -1.09
C ASN A 48 -0.29 12.71 0.19
N LEU A 49 -1.41 13.46 0.06
CA LEU A 49 -2.29 13.79 1.17
C LEU A 49 -3.01 12.54 1.70
N LEU A 50 -3.61 11.75 0.82
CA LEU A 50 -4.34 10.53 1.17
C LEU A 50 -3.46 9.46 1.82
N THR A 51 -2.17 9.43 1.46
CA THR A 51 -1.21 8.44 1.98
C THR A 51 -0.33 8.98 3.11
N GLY A 52 -0.60 10.20 3.63
CA GLY A 52 0.10 10.77 4.78
C GLY A 52 1.54 11.20 4.53
N VAL A 53 1.94 11.36 3.26
CA VAL A 53 3.23 11.96 2.89
C VAL A 53 3.20 13.47 3.15
N TYR A 54 2.03 14.10 2.91
CA TYR A 54 1.76 15.48 3.25
C TYR A 54 0.61 15.55 4.26
N LYS A 55 0.66 16.54 5.14
CA LYS A 55 -0.45 16.88 6.04
C LYS A 55 -1.28 17.99 5.36
N PRO A 56 -2.61 17.83 5.25
CA PRO A 56 -3.47 18.89 4.71
C PRO A 56 -3.49 20.11 5.62
N ASP A 57 -3.68 21.29 5.03
CA ASP A 57 -3.94 22.53 5.77
C ASP A 57 -5.39 22.56 6.24
N GLU A 58 -6.32 22.11 5.38
CA GLU A 58 -7.75 22.08 5.61
C GLU A 58 -8.37 20.79 5.08
N GLY A 59 -9.54 20.44 5.59
CA GLY A 59 -10.33 19.30 5.14
C GLY A 59 -10.17 18.06 5.99
N ILE A 60 -10.92 17.02 5.61
CA ILE A 60 -11.01 15.76 6.35
C ILE A 60 -10.91 14.60 5.39
N VAL A 61 -10.19 13.55 5.81
CA VAL A 61 -10.10 12.26 5.11
C VAL A 61 -10.56 11.16 6.06
N LYS A 62 -11.57 10.39 5.66
CA LYS A 62 -12.06 9.25 6.43
C LYS A 62 -11.95 7.97 5.60
N LEU A 63 -11.50 6.90 6.23
CA LEU A 63 -11.49 5.54 5.70
C LEU A 63 -12.38 4.67 6.57
N ASP A 64 -13.39 4.02 5.98
CA ASP A 64 -14.41 3.22 6.70
C ASP A 64 -14.99 3.97 7.92
N GLY A 65 -15.27 5.27 7.74
CA GLY A 65 -15.78 6.14 8.82
C GLY A 65 -14.73 6.61 9.83
N GLN A 66 -13.51 6.04 9.82
CA GLN A 66 -12.43 6.45 10.72
C GLN A 66 -11.66 7.65 10.14
N ASP A 67 -11.47 8.69 10.95
CA ASP A 67 -10.65 9.84 10.57
C ASP A 67 -9.16 9.47 10.51
N ILE A 68 -8.58 9.64 9.32
CA ILE A 68 -7.15 9.41 9.03
C ILE A 68 -6.43 10.71 8.65
N THR A 69 -7.06 11.86 8.78
CA THR A 69 -6.53 13.16 8.36
C THR A 69 -5.19 13.47 9.01
N GLY A 70 -4.18 13.69 8.19
CA GLY A 70 -2.83 14.06 8.64
C GLY A 70 -2.11 13.03 9.51
N LYS A 71 -2.59 11.79 9.58
CA LYS A 71 -1.88 10.68 10.22
C LYS A 71 -0.59 10.35 9.47
N LYS A 72 0.33 9.66 10.12
CA LYS A 72 1.57 9.20 9.49
C LYS A 72 1.28 8.09 8.47
N THR A 73 2.11 7.99 7.43
CA THR A 73 1.99 6.98 6.37
C THR A 73 1.83 5.55 6.93
N ILE A 74 2.56 5.21 8.00
CA ILE A 74 2.47 3.87 8.62
C ILE A 74 1.09 3.61 9.24
N ASP A 75 0.47 4.62 9.85
CA ASP A 75 -0.83 4.49 10.50
C ASP A 75 -1.95 4.41 9.44
N ILE A 76 -1.80 5.17 8.35
CA ILE A 76 -2.70 5.13 7.19
C ILE A 76 -2.61 3.78 6.47
N ASN A 77 -1.39 3.24 6.32
CA ASN A 77 -1.22 1.91 5.75
C ASN A 77 -1.88 0.84 6.63
N LYS A 78 -1.69 0.89 7.96
CA LYS A 78 -2.37 0.00 8.91
C LYS A 78 -3.88 0.14 8.92
N ALA A 79 -4.40 1.31 8.54
CA ALA A 79 -5.84 1.55 8.41
C ALA A 79 -6.43 0.98 7.10
N GLY A 80 -5.58 0.59 6.12
CA GLY A 80 -6.01 -0.08 4.90
C GLY A 80 -5.78 0.70 3.61
N ILE A 81 -4.89 1.69 3.55
CA ILE A 81 -4.49 2.33 2.31
C ILE A 81 -3.10 1.85 1.90
N ALA A 82 -3.02 1.07 0.81
CA ALA A 82 -1.76 0.72 0.17
C ALA A 82 -1.51 1.61 -1.05
N ARG A 83 -0.24 1.93 -1.30
CA ARG A 83 0.18 2.74 -2.45
C ARG A 83 1.24 2.04 -3.26
N THR A 84 1.06 2.02 -4.58
CA THR A 84 2.12 1.73 -5.54
C THR A 84 2.81 3.02 -5.98
N PHE A 85 4.08 2.93 -6.37
CA PHE A 85 4.84 4.10 -6.82
C PHE A 85 5.03 4.06 -8.35
N GLN A 86 5.12 5.23 -8.99
CA GLN A 86 5.41 5.32 -10.42
C GLN A 86 6.73 4.65 -10.81
N ASN A 87 7.75 4.76 -9.95
CA ASN A 87 9.00 4.04 -10.09
C ASN A 87 8.94 2.75 -9.28
N ILE A 88 9.26 1.63 -9.90
CA ILE A 88 9.29 0.33 -9.25
C ILE A 88 10.27 0.37 -8.07
N ARG A 89 9.74 0.13 -6.86
CA ARG A 89 10.52 0.12 -5.62
C ARG A 89 10.53 -1.28 -5.00
N LEU A 90 11.04 -2.24 -5.77
CA LEU A 90 11.28 -3.58 -5.27
C LEU A 90 12.64 -3.67 -4.55
N PHE A 91 12.74 -4.59 -3.63
CA PHE A 91 14.02 -5.00 -3.06
C PHE A 91 14.72 -5.90 -4.09
N SER A 92 15.52 -5.29 -4.96
CA SER A 92 16.10 -5.93 -6.15
C SER A 92 16.97 -7.15 -5.84
N GLN A 93 17.60 -7.18 -4.66
CA GLN A 93 18.48 -8.26 -4.19
C GLN A 93 17.74 -9.32 -3.36
N MET A 94 16.43 -9.19 -3.20
CA MET A 94 15.60 -10.19 -2.54
C MET A 94 14.85 -11.01 -3.58
N SER A 95 14.44 -12.23 -3.19
CA SER A 95 13.60 -13.07 -4.06
C SER A 95 12.22 -12.43 -4.28
N VAL A 96 11.53 -12.90 -5.31
CA VAL A 96 10.15 -12.53 -5.60
C VAL A 96 9.26 -12.85 -4.40
N LEU A 97 9.41 -14.02 -3.80
CA LEU A 97 8.69 -14.45 -2.61
C LEU A 97 8.95 -13.54 -1.42
N ASP A 98 10.23 -13.24 -1.14
CA ASP A 98 10.60 -12.40 0.00
C ASP A 98 10.10 -10.97 -0.15
N ASN A 99 10.06 -10.42 -1.37
CA ASN A 99 9.45 -9.12 -1.61
C ASN A 99 7.98 -9.07 -1.16
N VAL A 100 7.19 -10.12 -1.43
CA VAL A 100 5.79 -10.21 -0.98
C VAL A 100 5.72 -10.41 0.53
N LYS A 101 6.59 -11.25 1.11
CA LYS A 101 6.65 -11.49 2.56
C LYS A 101 6.92 -10.22 3.37
N VAL A 102 7.75 -9.31 2.86
CA VAL A 102 7.96 -8.00 3.51
C VAL A 102 6.63 -7.25 3.69
N GLY A 103 5.71 -7.34 2.73
CA GLY A 103 4.37 -6.78 2.87
C GLY A 103 3.58 -7.43 4.02
N LEU A 104 3.61 -8.75 4.14
CA LEU A 104 2.89 -9.50 5.18
C LEU A 104 3.41 -9.26 6.61
N HIS A 105 4.63 -8.78 6.76
CA HIS A 105 5.27 -8.55 8.08
C HIS A 105 4.50 -7.56 8.98
N ASN A 106 3.70 -6.69 8.41
CA ASN A 106 2.89 -5.73 9.18
C ASN A 106 1.80 -6.39 10.03
N HIS A 107 1.41 -7.63 9.71
CA HIS A 107 0.33 -8.37 10.38
C HIS A 107 0.82 -9.46 11.33
N HIS A 108 2.09 -9.85 11.25
CA HIS A 108 2.65 -10.92 12.06
C HIS A 108 3.64 -10.37 13.07
N HIS A 109 3.28 -10.45 14.35
CA HIS A 109 4.14 -10.07 15.45
C HIS A 109 4.80 -11.31 16.07
N TYR A 110 6.11 -11.41 15.96
CA TYR A 110 6.91 -12.32 16.76
C TYR A 110 8.06 -11.57 17.40
N ASN A 111 8.47 -12.00 18.61
CA ASN A 111 9.60 -11.40 19.30
C ASN A 111 10.91 -11.71 18.59
N THR A 112 11.83 -10.76 18.58
CA THR A 112 13.18 -10.92 18.00
C THR A 112 13.90 -12.16 18.53
N LEU A 113 13.69 -12.49 19.82
CA LEU A 113 14.24 -13.69 20.46
C LEU A 113 13.65 -14.99 19.88
N GLU A 114 12.35 -15.02 19.56
CA GLU A 114 11.69 -16.18 18.92
C GLU A 114 12.24 -16.43 17.52
N GLY A 115 12.53 -15.35 16.78
CA GLY A 115 13.16 -15.43 15.46
C GLY A 115 14.59 -15.98 15.51
N ILE A 116 15.40 -15.50 16.46
CA ILE A 116 16.80 -15.96 16.64
C ILE A 116 16.85 -17.44 17.05
N LEU A 117 16.00 -17.86 17.98
CA LEU A 117 15.94 -19.22 18.50
C LEU A 117 15.15 -20.20 17.60
N ARG A 118 14.53 -19.69 16.52
CA ARG A 118 13.70 -20.48 15.58
C ARG A 118 12.66 -21.35 16.29
N LEU A 119 11.99 -20.79 17.30
CA LEU A 119 10.98 -21.50 18.10
C LEU A 119 9.83 -22.02 17.24
N PRO A 120 9.07 -23.03 17.70
CA PRO A 120 7.96 -23.62 16.94
C PRO A 120 6.93 -22.58 16.47
N HIS A 121 6.66 -21.56 17.27
CA HIS A 121 5.77 -20.45 16.92
C HIS A 121 6.29 -19.68 15.70
N TYR A 122 7.57 -19.31 15.69
CA TYR A 122 8.20 -18.64 14.54
C TYR A 122 8.07 -19.46 13.25
N ARG A 123 8.34 -20.78 13.33
CA ARG A 123 8.23 -21.67 12.16
C ARG A 123 6.79 -21.74 11.61
N LYS A 124 5.80 -21.71 12.48
CA LYS A 124 4.38 -21.70 12.09
C LYS A 124 4.03 -20.41 11.35
N VAL A 125 4.38 -19.25 11.93
CA VAL A 125 4.15 -17.93 11.31
C VAL A 125 4.86 -17.84 9.96
N GLU A 126 6.12 -18.28 9.88
CA GLU A 126 6.89 -18.28 8.63
C GLU A 126 6.24 -19.14 7.55
N LYS A 127 5.69 -20.29 7.93
CA LYS A 127 4.97 -21.16 7.00
C LYS A 127 3.68 -20.50 6.50
N GLU A 128 2.89 -19.91 7.39
CA GLU A 128 1.66 -19.18 7.04
C GLU A 128 1.96 -17.99 6.12
N MET A 129 3.03 -17.24 6.38
CA MET A 129 3.48 -16.15 5.50
C MET A 129 3.90 -16.66 4.12
N ASN A 130 4.63 -17.78 4.04
CA ASN A 130 5.03 -18.38 2.76
C ASN A 130 3.80 -18.84 1.96
N GLU A 131 2.85 -19.51 2.60
CA GLU A 131 1.61 -19.97 1.96
C GLU A 131 0.81 -18.78 1.40
N ARG A 132 0.63 -17.74 2.21
CA ARG A 132 -0.08 -16.53 1.80
C ARG A 132 0.63 -15.76 0.69
N ALA A 133 1.96 -15.64 0.76
CA ALA A 133 2.75 -15.01 -0.29
C ALA A 133 2.65 -15.79 -1.61
N MET A 134 2.71 -17.11 -1.56
CA MET A 134 2.54 -17.96 -2.75
C MET A 134 1.14 -17.86 -3.35
N GLU A 135 0.09 -17.72 -2.53
CA GLU A 135 -1.28 -17.47 -3.03
C GLU A 135 -1.34 -16.15 -3.81
N LEU A 136 -0.77 -15.07 -3.26
CA LEU A 136 -0.71 -13.79 -3.95
C LEU A 136 0.10 -13.87 -5.25
N LEU A 137 1.25 -14.55 -5.24
CA LEU A 137 2.04 -14.74 -6.46
C LEU A 137 1.29 -15.51 -7.54
N LYS A 138 0.46 -16.49 -7.18
CA LYS A 138 -0.41 -17.23 -8.14
C LYS A 138 -1.43 -16.32 -8.82
N VAL A 139 -1.99 -15.34 -8.12
CA VAL A 139 -2.93 -14.38 -8.72
C VAL A 139 -2.30 -13.60 -9.87
N PHE A 140 -0.99 -13.41 -9.83
CA PHE A 140 -0.22 -12.64 -10.82
C PHE A 140 0.61 -13.51 -11.78
N ASP A 141 0.47 -14.85 -11.72
CA ASP A 141 1.27 -15.82 -12.51
C ASP A 141 2.79 -15.69 -12.26
N LEU A 142 3.19 -15.42 -11.00
CA LEU A 142 4.59 -15.27 -10.58
C LEU A 142 5.09 -16.40 -9.68
N GLU A 143 4.29 -17.43 -9.42
CA GLU A 143 4.65 -18.52 -8.51
C GLU A 143 5.86 -19.32 -8.97
N LYS A 144 6.07 -19.42 -10.30
CA LYS A 144 7.22 -20.13 -10.89
C LYS A 144 8.53 -19.38 -10.71
N ASP A 145 8.46 -18.07 -10.54
CA ASP A 145 9.59 -17.17 -10.39
C ASP A 145 9.87 -16.84 -8.91
N ALA A 146 9.18 -17.48 -7.95
CA ALA A 146 9.21 -17.17 -6.53
C ALA A 146 10.62 -17.08 -5.93
N GLU A 147 11.52 -17.95 -6.34
CA GLU A 147 12.91 -18.01 -5.86
C GLU A 147 13.88 -17.11 -6.65
N TYR A 148 13.44 -16.53 -7.76
CA TYR A 148 14.29 -15.66 -8.56
C TYR A 148 14.45 -14.29 -7.86
N LEU A 149 15.59 -13.63 -8.11
CA LEU A 149 15.79 -12.26 -7.66
C LEU A 149 14.80 -11.34 -8.40
N ALA A 150 14.22 -10.40 -7.69
CA ALA A 150 13.29 -9.43 -8.28
C ALA A 150 13.93 -8.61 -9.42
N SER A 151 15.25 -8.38 -9.37
CA SER A 151 16.01 -7.75 -10.45
C SER A 151 16.02 -8.51 -11.76
N ASN A 152 15.84 -9.82 -11.72
CA ASN A 152 15.90 -10.70 -12.89
C ASN A 152 14.57 -10.79 -13.65
N LEU A 153 13.50 -10.26 -13.06
CA LEU A 153 12.19 -10.24 -13.70
C LEU A 153 12.13 -9.19 -14.83
N PRO A 154 11.42 -9.50 -15.94
CA PRO A 154 11.03 -8.49 -16.90
C PRO A 154 10.22 -7.35 -16.25
N TYR A 155 10.29 -6.15 -16.81
CA TYR A 155 9.64 -4.95 -16.26
C TYR A 155 8.15 -5.16 -15.95
N GLY A 156 7.39 -5.82 -16.84
CA GLY A 156 5.97 -6.10 -16.62
C GLY A 156 5.72 -7.02 -15.41
N GLN A 157 6.59 -8.01 -15.18
CA GLN A 157 6.51 -8.88 -14.01
C GLN A 157 6.93 -8.16 -12.72
N GLN A 158 7.90 -7.25 -12.80
CA GLN A 158 8.27 -6.40 -11.67
C GLN A 158 7.09 -5.53 -11.22
N ARG A 159 6.30 -4.99 -12.16
CA ARG A 159 5.06 -4.25 -11.83
C ARG A 159 4.01 -5.13 -11.17
N LYS A 160 3.79 -6.34 -11.68
CA LYS A 160 2.90 -7.32 -11.03
C LYS A 160 3.35 -7.64 -9.60
N LEU A 161 4.66 -7.82 -9.39
CA LEU A 161 5.23 -8.08 -8.06
C LEU A 161 5.06 -6.89 -7.11
N GLU A 162 5.18 -5.66 -7.59
CA GLU A 162 4.94 -4.45 -6.79
C GLU A 162 3.48 -4.41 -6.30
N ILE A 163 2.52 -4.72 -7.18
CA ILE A 163 1.10 -4.78 -6.82
C ILE A 163 0.86 -5.94 -5.83
N ALA A 164 1.43 -7.12 -6.06
CA ALA A 164 1.33 -8.26 -5.15
C ALA A 164 1.85 -7.92 -3.74
N ARG A 165 2.99 -7.21 -3.67
CA ARG A 165 3.54 -6.74 -2.39
C ARG A 165 2.64 -5.69 -1.72
N ALA A 166 2.06 -4.77 -2.50
CA ALA A 166 1.11 -3.79 -1.96
C ALA A 166 -0.11 -4.51 -1.37
N LEU A 167 -0.69 -5.47 -2.08
CA LEU A 167 -1.80 -6.29 -1.58
C LEU A 167 -1.43 -7.14 -0.35
N ALA A 168 -0.18 -7.52 -0.20
CA ALA A 168 0.31 -8.25 0.97
C ALA A 168 0.36 -7.39 2.24
N THR A 169 0.41 -6.06 2.13
CA THR A 169 0.45 -5.18 3.31
C THR A 169 -0.86 -5.12 4.06
N ASP A 170 -1.90 -5.81 3.55
CA ASP A 170 -3.23 -5.73 4.15
C ASP A 170 -4.00 -7.03 4.25
N GLY A 171 -4.75 -7.12 5.34
CA GLY A 171 -5.52 -8.30 5.67
C GLY A 171 -6.87 -8.43 4.98
N ASN A 172 -7.63 -7.39 4.73
CA ASN A 172 -9.02 -7.55 4.24
C ASN A 172 -9.60 -6.33 3.63
N ASP A 173 -9.77 -5.74 2.77
CA ASP A 173 -10.47 -4.56 2.21
C ASP A 173 -9.55 -3.37 1.99
N GLN A 174 -8.78 -3.40 0.92
CA GLN A 174 -7.84 -2.33 0.60
C GLN A 174 -8.31 -1.31 -0.41
N LEU A 175 -7.89 -0.08 -0.15
CA LEU A 175 -7.76 0.95 -1.17
C LEU A 175 -6.33 0.90 -1.74
N CYS A 176 -6.14 0.38 -2.96
CA CYS A 176 -4.88 0.51 -3.69
C CYS A 176 -4.88 1.82 -4.51
N ALA A 177 -3.88 2.66 -4.27
CA ALA A 177 -3.68 3.93 -4.94
C ALA A 177 -2.34 3.96 -5.71
#